data_0ef44e407a86160098cc5db46b87aa6d
#
_entry.id   0ef44e407a86160098cc5db46b87aa6d
#
_cell.length_a   1.000
_cell.length_b   1.000
_cell.length_c   1.000
_cell.angle_alpha   90.00
_cell.angle_beta   90.00
_cell.angle_gamma   90.00
#
_symmetry.space_group_name_H-M   'P 1'
#
loop_
_entity.id
_entity.type
_entity.pdbx_description
1 polymer ?
#
loop_
_entity_poly.entity_id
_entity_poly.type
_entity_poly.pdbx_seq_one_letter_code
_entity_poly.pdbx_strand_id
1 'polypeptide(L)'
;MTRPFPDHPLPKAPTYQELPTAKSRAVRGGPERIEIRVRLEVITPIFGGSHQTRAIDKLDVIRVPSVRGHLRFWWRALYAARYENSEDLYEYESALWGRAAIKDGGGRSRVEIRVNVEREGIIDTTDIRLNPGRDQQATPGAYALWPAREEKKTNTPAAPRRKPGTQFQLTLKVFGTEQDAIEVKNALRAWILFGGYGGRTRRGLGSLTVIDNGSDWLPTAATREAIKKLFGFDIFAAPTGTPGDVPWLPGASLHVRPAERDAQTAWTTALDWLREFRQGTNGKRGERAREPGPQPNRPSISNWPEADKIRHLMNKTRAHKPRHNATPVWPRAGFGLPIIGQFQTTDRHGNRRAYDEPGPYEIRWRAPKVGQPQEFDEHDRFASPLIVKALPLVDDKFVPCALWLNRSYPDGAEVGLAKGRPRKVDPATVASFDRLVASGDTAHFAALENKTSLRRAFLDWLHTTYQTTVVAP
;
A
#
# COMPACT_ATOMS: atom_id res chain seq x y z
N MET A 1 8.85 25.33 28.11
CA MET A 1 7.85 26.29 28.63
C MET A 1 6.65 26.26 27.72
N THR A 2 5.60 25.55 28.11
CA THR A 2 4.30 25.51 27.44
C THR A 2 3.57 26.79 27.77
N ARG A 3 3.23 27.60 26.77
CA ARG A 3 2.35 28.74 26.95
C ARG A 3 0.97 28.21 27.39
N PRO A 4 0.42 28.70 28.52
CA PRO A 4 -0.95 28.37 28.86
C PRO A 4 -1.88 28.93 27.77
N PHE A 5 -2.88 28.15 27.39
CA PHE A 5 -3.97 28.65 26.55
C PHE A 5 -4.63 29.81 27.28
N PRO A 6 -4.96 30.93 26.59
CA PRO A 6 -5.71 32.01 27.21
C PRO A 6 -7.04 31.45 27.68
N ASP A 7 -7.43 31.80 28.94
CA ASP A 7 -8.73 31.51 29.51
C ASP A 7 -9.83 32.25 28.74
N HIS A 8 -10.22 31.70 27.60
CA HIS A 8 -11.45 32.09 26.96
C HIS A 8 -12.58 31.27 27.59
N PRO A 9 -13.58 31.94 28.21
CA PRO A 9 -14.74 31.22 28.71
C PRO A 9 -15.37 30.44 27.55
N LEU A 10 -15.56 29.15 27.75
CA LEU A 10 -16.24 28.31 26.76
C LEU A 10 -17.59 28.92 26.45
N PRO A 11 -18.00 28.98 25.17
CA PRO A 11 -19.33 29.48 24.82
C PRO A 11 -20.36 28.67 25.62
N LYS A 12 -21.34 29.34 26.20
CA LYS A 12 -22.42 28.66 26.91
C LYS A 12 -23.05 27.63 26.00
N ALA A 13 -23.16 26.39 26.48
CA ALA A 13 -23.89 25.37 25.77
C ALA A 13 -25.31 25.86 25.49
N PRO A 14 -25.84 25.68 24.27
CA PRO A 14 -27.22 26.05 23.98
C PRO A 14 -28.15 25.33 24.94
N THR A 15 -29.13 26.05 25.47
CA THR A 15 -30.13 25.47 26.35
C THR A 15 -30.99 24.48 25.57
N TYR A 16 -31.46 23.43 26.25
CA TYR A 16 -32.24 22.35 25.60
C TYR A 16 -33.51 22.87 24.89
N GLN A 17 -34.00 24.06 25.27
CA GLN A 17 -35.15 24.73 24.65
C GLN A 17 -34.83 25.37 23.29
N GLU A 18 -33.54 25.59 22.97
CA GLU A 18 -33.08 26.17 21.70
C GLU A 18 -32.82 25.11 20.64
N LEU A 19 -32.81 23.82 21.03
CA LEU A 19 -32.67 22.71 20.10
C LEU A 19 -34.02 22.41 19.43
N PRO A 20 -34.06 22.22 18.10
CA PRO A 20 -35.28 21.81 17.44
C PRO A 20 -35.84 20.57 18.12
N THR A 21 -37.09 20.63 18.58
CA THR A 21 -37.74 19.47 19.23
C THR A 21 -37.76 18.26 18.30
N ALA A 22 -37.67 17.07 18.86
CA ALA A 22 -37.67 15.81 18.09
C ALA A 22 -38.85 15.71 17.11
N LYS A 23 -39.96 16.36 17.39
CA LYS A 23 -41.15 16.46 16.50
C LYS A 23 -40.89 17.23 15.20
N SER A 24 -39.95 18.17 15.16
CA SER A 24 -39.59 18.87 13.92
C SER A 24 -38.67 18.02 13.00
N ARG A 25 -38.13 16.95 13.51
CA ARG A 25 -37.33 15.97 12.76
C ARG A 25 -38.13 14.79 12.23
N ALA A 26 -39.40 14.65 12.59
CA ALA A 26 -40.32 13.72 11.95
C ALA A 26 -40.70 14.30 10.57
N VAL A 27 -39.69 14.47 9.72
CA VAL A 27 -39.88 14.90 8.34
C VAL A 27 -40.54 13.75 7.60
N ARG A 28 -41.71 14.03 7.13
CA ARG A 28 -42.47 13.36 6.11
C ARG A 28 -41.55 12.77 5.08
N GLY A 29 -41.51 11.41 4.96
CA GLY A 29 -40.87 10.70 3.85
C GLY A 29 -39.39 11.04 3.65
N GLY A 30 -38.57 10.92 4.70
CA GLY A 30 -37.11 10.96 4.53
C GLY A 30 -36.66 9.84 3.58
N PRO A 31 -35.55 10.02 2.88
CA PRO A 31 -35.05 9.00 1.96
C PRO A 31 -34.96 7.67 2.69
N GLU A 32 -35.36 6.61 1.98
CA GLU A 32 -35.32 5.24 2.49
C GLU A 32 -33.94 4.95 3.06
N ARG A 33 -33.89 4.45 4.29
CA ARG A 33 -32.65 4.22 5.01
C ARG A 33 -32.31 2.75 4.92
N ILE A 34 -31.24 2.44 4.18
CA ILE A 34 -30.70 1.10 4.09
C ILE A 34 -29.58 0.94 5.10
N GLU A 35 -29.63 -0.09 5.92
CA GLU A 35 -28.62 -0.38 6.93
C GLU A 35 -27.83 -1.64 6.57
N ILE A 36 -26.50 -1.50 6.55
CA ILE A 36 -25.54 -2.57 6.29
C ILE A 36 -24.75 -2.81 7.56
N ARG A 37 -24.73 -4.04 8.07
CA ARG A 37 -23.97 -4.43 9.26
C ARG A 37 -23.04 -5.59 8.94
N VAL A 38 -21.82 -5.53 9.50
CA VAL A 38 -20.85 -6.62 9.42
C VAL A 38 -19.97 -6.63 10.66
N ARG A 39 -19.62 -7.81 11.15
CA ARG A 39 -18.62 -7.98 12.20
C ARG A 39 -17.31 -8.42 11.57
N LEU A 40 -16.26 -7.68 11.85
CA LEU A 40 -14.96 -7.84 11.23
C LEU A 40 -13.90 -8.20 12.26
N GLU A 41 -12.94 -9.01 11.84
CA GLU A 41 -11.72 -9.28 12.59
C GLU A 41 -10.49 -8.88 11.77
N VAL A 42 -9.51 -8.29 12.46
CA VAL A 42 -8.20 -8.01 11.89
C VAL A 42 -7.29 -9.21 12.09
N ILE A 43 -6.89 -9.86 10.99
CA ILE A 43 -6.17 -11.14 10.96
C ILE A 43 -4.65 -11.02 10.79
N THR A 44 -4.14 -9.81 10.60
CA THR A 44 -2.70 -9.50 10.57
C THR A 44 -2.42 -8.27 11.42
N PRO A 45 -1.17 -8.01 11.86
CA PRO A 45 -0.90 -6.92 12.79
C PRO A 45 -1.37 -5.54 12.27
N ILE A 46 -1.96 -4.71 13.15
CA ILE A 46 -2.22 -3.29 12.88
C ILE A 46 -0.97 -2.50 13.23
N PHE A 47 -0.47 -1.74 12.26
CA PHE A 47 0.66 -0.83 12.43
C PHE A 47 0.25 0.61 12.16
N GLY A 48 0.62 1.54 13.05
CA GLY A 48 0.23 2.95 12.95
C GLY A 48 -1.25 3.18 13.31
N GLY A 49 -1.85 4.22 12.77
CA GLY A 49 -3.24 4.61 13.06
C GLY A 49 -3.37 5.86 13.92
N SER A 50 -2.30 6.27 14.62
CA SER A 50 -2.24 7.55 15.34
C SER A 50 -1.87 8.71 14.39
N HIS A 51 -2.13 9.94 14.85
CA HIS A 51 -1.63 11.16 14.21
C HIS A 51 -0.09 11.30 14.35
N GLN A 52 0.50 10.61 15.31
CA GLN A 52 1.95 10.59 15.51
C GLN A 52 2.59 9.43 14.74
N THR A 53 3.73 9.71 14.12
CA THR A 53 4.54 8.68 13.45
C THR A 53 5.04 7.66 14.46
N ARG A 54 5.02 6.37 14.10
CA ARG A 54 5.45 5.25 14.96
C ARG A 54 4.62 5.07 16.25
N ALA A 55 3.41 5.62 16.31
CA ALA A 55 2.49 5.43 17.43
C ALA A 55 1.20 4.74 16.98
N ILE A 56 0.53 4.06 17.90
CA ILE A 56 -0.83 3.55 17.76
C ILE A 56 -1.81 4.50 18.47
N ASP A 57 -3.04 4.55 17.99
CA ASP A 57 -4.11 5.19 18.74
C ASP A 57 -4.55 4.26 19.89
N LYS A 58 -4.54 4.79 21.11
CA LYS A 58 -4.93 4.03 22.30
C LYS A 58 -6.40 4.22 22.67
N LEU A 59 -7.03 5.28 22.17
CA LEU A 59 -8.42 5.63 22.49
C LEU A 59 -9.36 5.20 21.38
N ASP A 60 -9.00 5.47 20.12
CA ASP A 60 -9.83 5.18 18.95
C ASP A 60 -9.11 4.17 18.05
N VAL A 61 -9.20 2.89 18.43
CA VAL A 61 -8.49 1.78 17.76
C VAL A 61 -8.86 1.66 16.29
N ILE A 62 -10.16 1.81 15.98
CA ILE A 62 -10.69 1.79 14.61
C ILE A 62 -11.45 3.09 14.36
N ARG A 63 -10.76 4.04 13.75
CA ARG A 63 -11.25 5.40 13.55
C ARG A 63 -12.21 5.51 12.37
N VAL A 64 -13.40 6.06 12.61
CA VAL A 64 -14.42 6.29 11.58
C VAL A 64 -13.88 7.07 10.36
N PRO A 65 -13.10 8.17 10.50
CA PRO A 65 -12.53 8.88 9.36
C PRO A 65 -11.59 8.00 8.51
N SER A 66 -10.83 7.10 9.15
CA SER A 66 -9.94 6.16 8.46
C SER A 66 -10.75 5.13 7.67
N VAL A 67 -11.79 4.56 8.28
CA VAL A 67 -12.71 3.63 7.59
C VAL A 67 -13.35 4.31 6.38
N ARG A 68 -13.85 5.54 6.53
CA ARG A 68 -14.39 6.33 5.42
C ARG A 68 -13.38 6.51 4.29
N GLY A 69 -12.13 6.84 4.61
CA GLY A 69 -11.05 6.97 3.63
C GLY A 69 -10.80 5.67 2.86
N HIS A 70 -10.80 4.52 3.55
CA HIS A 70 -10.67 3.22 2.91
C HIS A 70 -11.85 2.88 1.99
N LEU A 71 -13.07 3.11 2.44
CA LEU A 71 -14.27 2.84 1.63
C LEU A 71 -14.32 3.73 0.38
N ARG A 72 -13.96 5.01 0.49
CA ARG A 72 -13.84 5.92 -0.66
C ARG A 72 -12.78 5.45 -1.66
N PHE A 73 -11.62 5.01 -1.17
CA PHE A 73 -10.58 4.46 -2.04
C PHE A 73 -11.09 3.24 -2.82
N TRP A 74 -11.75 2.28 -2.15
CA TRP A 74 -12.24 1.07 -2.80
C TRP A 74 -13.46 1.33 -3.69
N TRP A 75 -14.28 2.31 -3.36
CA TRP A 75 -15.34 2.77 -4.25
C TRP A 75 -14.76 3.32 -5.56
N ARG A 76 -13.75 4.19 -5.49
CA ARG A 76 -13.04 4.66 -6.69
C ARG A 76 -12.40 3.51 -7.46
N ALA A 77 -11.75 2.59 -6.78
CA ALA A 77 -11.10 1.44 -7.42
C ALA A 77 -12.09 0.56 -8.21
N LEU A 78 -13.33 0.46 -7.75
CA LEU A 78 -14.39 -0.29 -8.43
C LEU A 78 -15.04 0.48 -9.58
N TYR A 79 -15.26 1.78 -9.41
CA TYR A 79 -16.20 2.52 -10.23
C TYR A 79 -15.58 3.66 -11.03
N ALA A 80 -14.35 4.08 -10.77
CA ALA A 80 -13.72 5.21 -11.47
C ALA A 80 -13.65 5.03 -12.99
N ALA A 81 -13.52 3.78 -13.48
CA ALA A 81 -13.47 3.49 -14.91
C ALA A 81 -14.78 3.82 -15.68
N ARG A 82 -15.87 4.19 -14.97
CA ARG A 82 -17.15 4.61 -15.59
C ARG A 82 -17.16 6.10 -15.97
N TYR A 83 -16.22 6.87 -15.45
CA TYR A 83 -16.17 8.32 -15.62
C TYR A 83 -15.05 8.71 -16.57
N GLU A 84 -15.32 9.66 -17.45
CA GLU A 84 -14.37 10.08 -18.48
C GLU A 84 -13.22 10.91 -17.90
N ASN A 85 -13.49 11.64 -16.82
CA ASN A 85 -12.51 12.54 -16.20
C ASN A 85 -12.59 12.51 -14.67
N SER A 86 -11.60 13.11 -14.02
CA SER A 86 -11.50 13.14 -12.56
C SER A 86 -12.49 14.11 -11.90
N GLU A 87 -13.01 15.08 -12.62
CA GLU A 87 -14.00 16.04 -12.12
C GLU A 87 -15.36 15.38 -11.95
N ASP A 88 -15.84 14.67 -12.97
CA ASP A 88 -17.05 13.87 -12.91
C ASP A 88 -16.96 12.82 -11.80
N LEU A 89 -15.86 12.10 -11.73
CA LEU A 89 -15.60 11.13 -10.66
C LEU A 89 -15.70 11.79 -9.27
N TYR A 90 -15.14 12.98 -9.09
CA TYR A 90 -15.16 13.69 -7.83
C TYR A 90 -16.59 14.15 -7.45
N GLU A 91 -17.39 14.62 -8.40
CA GLU A 91 -18.76 15.04 -8.16
C GLU A 91 -19.63 13.86 -7.69
N TYR A 92 -19.56 12.71 -8.39
CA TYR A 92 -20.31 11.51 -8.00
C TYR A 92 -19.83 10.94 -6.66
N GLU A 93 -18.52 10.86 -6.44
CA GLU A 93 -17.95 10.46 -5.17
C GLU A 93 -18.44 11.38 -4.03
N SER A 94 -18.39 12.67 -4.26
CA SER A 94 -18.80 13.68 -3.28
C SER A 94 -20.29 13.64 -2.98
N ALA A 95 -21.14 13.34 -3.95
CA ALA A 95 -22.57 13.17 -3.76
C ALA A 95 -22.89 12.01 -2.80
N LEU A 96 -22.12 10.92 -2.85
CA LEU A 96 -22.31 9.75 -1.99
C LEU A 96 -21.58 9.89 -0.63
N TRP A 97 -20.30 10.23 -0.67
CA TRP A 97 -19.42 10.19 0.50
C TRP A 97 -19.27 11.53 1.23
N GLY A 98 -19.82 12.60 0.66
CA GLY A 98 -19.71 13.97 1.17
C GLY A 98 -18.42 14.68 0.77
N ARG A 99 -18.47 16.00 0.81
CA ARG A 99 -17.31 16.89 0.59
C ARG A 99 -17.19 17.91 1.70
N ALA A 100 -15.98 18.42 1.90
CA ALA A 100 -15.76 19.50 2.85
C ALA A 100 -16.62 20.74 2.50
N ALA A 101 -17.10 21.44 3.51
CA ALA A 101 -17.79 22.72 3.29
C ALA A 101 -16.79 23.74 2.72
N ILE A 102 -17.14 24.33 1.59
CA ILE A 102 -16.45 25.46 0.97
C ILE A 102 -17.39 26.66 0.95
N LYS A 103 -16.85 27.86 0.67
CA LYS A 103 -17.61 29.12 0.74
C LYS A 103 -18.92 29.07 -0.06
N ASP A 104 -18.92 28.38 -1.20
CA ASP A 104 -20.05 28.30 -2.13
C ASP A 104 -20.71 26.90 -2.18
N GLY A 105 -20.52 26.10 -1.16
CA GLY A 105 -21.14 24.79 -1.10
C GLY A 105 -20.41 23.81 -0.20
N GLY A 106 -21.08 22.74 0.10
CA GLY A 106 -20.60 21.60 0.86
C GLY A 106 -21.65 20.51 0.75
N GLY A 107 -21.27 19.26 1.03
CA GLY A 107 -22.24 18.18 0.94
C GLY A 107 -22.09 17.21 2.11
N ARG A 108 -23.17 17.04 2.90
CA ARG A 108 -23.20 15.98 3.91
C ARG A 108 -23.10 14.61 3.20
N SER A 109 -22.32 13.71 3.75
CA SER A 109 -22.29 12.33 3.30
C SER A 109 -23.67 11.68 3.41
N ARG A 110 -24.09 10.94 2.38
CA ARG A 110 -25.24 10.05 2.45
C ARG A 110 -24.93 8.76 3.20
N VAL A 111 -23.65 8.53 3.57
CA VAL A 111 -23.24 7.33 4.31
C VAL A 111 -22.80 7.73 5.70
N GLU A 112 -23.57 7.33 6.71
CA GLU A 112 -23.17 7.41 8.11
C GLU A 112 -22.44 6.13 8.48
N ILE A 113 -21.30 6.27 9.18
CA ILE A 113 -20.45 5.16 9.60
C ILE A 113 -20.42 5.14 11.12
N ARG A 114 -20.70 3.96 11.69
CA ARG A 114 -20.53 3.70 13.11
C ARG A 114 -19.64 2.48 13.27
N VAL A 115 -18.66 2.60 14.16
CA VAL A 115 -17.75 1.52 14.56
C VAL A 115 -17.99 1.24 16.04
N ASN A 116 -18.11 -0.02 16.39
CA ASN A 116 -18.12 -0.49 17.76
C ASN A 116 -17.01 -1.55 17.92
N VAL A 117 -15.94 -1.23 18.64
CA VAL A 117 -14.84 -2.16 18.92
C VAL A 117 -15.30 -3.11 20.02
N GLU A 118 -15.35 -4.41 19.71
CA GLU A 118 -15.79 -5.47 20.63
C GLU A 118 -14.60 -6.10 21.35
N ARG A 119 -13.48 -6.22 20.68
CA ARG A 119 -12.23 -6.75 21.23
C ARG A 119 -11.02 -6.03 20.64
N GLU A 120 -10.10 -5.62 21.47
CA GLU A 120 -8.84 -5.04 21.03
C GLU A 120 -7.73 -6.09 20.91
N GLY A 121 -6.95 -6.02 19.87
CA GLY A 121 -5.73 -6.81 19.74
C GLY A 121 -4.68 -6.36 20.77
N ILE A 122 -3.90 -7.31 21.28
CA ILE A 122 -2.84 -7.05 22.26
C ILE A 122 -1.78 -6.12 21.67
N ILE A 123 -1.35 -5.13 22.46
CA ILE A 123 -0.24 -4.24 22.06
C ILE A 123 1.07 -5.02 22.17
N ASP A 124 1.85 -4.97 21.10
CA ASP A 124 3.16 -5.59 20.97
C ASP A 124 4.22 -4.50 20.71
N THR A 125 5.23 -4.44 21.56
CA THR A 125 6.37 -3.52 21.49
C THR A 125 7.69 -4.24 21.28
N THR A 126 7.67 -5.55 21.02
CA THR A 126 8.89 -6.33 20.79
C THR A 126 9.61 -5.87 19.54
N ASP A 127 10.94 -5.94 19.52
CA ASP A 127 11.72 -5.55 18.34
C ASP A 127 11.47 -6.46 17.14
N ILE A 128 11.68 -5.92 15.94
CA ILE A 128 11.49 -6.62 14.67
C ILE A 128 12.77 -7.29 14.23
N ARG A 129 12.74 -8.62 14.17
CA ARG A 129 13.87 -9.47 13.75
C ARG A 129 13.65 -9.99 12.34
N LEU A 130 14.40 -9.45 11.38
CA LEU A 130 14.32 -9.88 9.96
C LEU A 130 15.22 -11.10 9.70
N ASN A 131 16.45 -11.07 10.22
CA ASN A 131 17.46 -12.14 10.09
C ASN A 131 17.98 -12.48 11.50
N PRO A 132 17.29 -13.34 12.24
CA PRO A 132 17.71 -13.73 13.58
C PRO A 132 18.97 -14.59 13.54
N GLY A 133 19.74 -14.59 14.63
CA GLY A 133 20.81 -15.56 14.87
C GLY A 133 20.28 -17.00 14.95
N ARG A 134 21.19 -17.98 15.11
CA ARG A 134 20.85 -19.42 15.10
C ARG A 134 19.75 -19.82 16.07
N ASP A 135 19.67 -19.15 17.22
CA ASP A 135 18.76 -19.52 18.32
C ASP A 135 17.52 -18.61 18.40
N GLN A 136 17.23 -17.84 17.38
CA GLN A 136 16.12 -16.88 17.40
C GLN A 136 15.24 -17.02 16.17
N GLN A 137 13.94 -16.89 16.35
CA GLN A 137 12.99 -16.89 15.24
C GLN A 137 12.83 -15.49 14.63
N ALA A 138 12.64 -15.43 13.30
CA ALA A 138 12.28 -14.19 12.62
C ALA A 138 10.89 -13.74 13.05
N THR A 139 10.69 -12.43 13.19
CA THR A 139 9.35 -11.87 13.39
C THR A 139 8.50 -12.13 12.16
N PRO A 140 7.34 -12.80 12.28
CA PRO A 140 6.44 -12.98 11.14
C PRO A 140 6.11 -11.64 10.49
N GLY A 141 6.24 -11.56 9.17
CA GLY A 141 6.02 -10.31 8.45
C GLY A 141 7.05 -9.21 8.70
N ALA A 142 8.24 -9.54 9.22
CA ALA A 142 9.30 -8.57 9.52
C ALA A 142 9.61 -7.61 8.36
N TYR A 143 9.51 -8.08 7.11
CA TYR A 143 9.72 -7.23 5.94
C TYR A 143 8.68 -6.08 5.83
N ALA A 144 7.42 -6.35 6.16
CA ALA A 144 6.38 -5.31 6.23
C ALA A 144 6.53 -4.45 7.49
N LEU A 145 6.96 -5.04 8.61
CA LEU A 145 7.11 -4.39 9.91
C LEU A 145 8.45 -3.67 10.08
N TRP A 146 9.36 -3.74 9.11
CA TRP A 146 10.71 -3.16 9.22
C TRP A 146 10.80 -1.72 9.75
N PRO A 147 9.88 -0.79 9.43
CA PRO A 147 9.88 0.55 10.01
C PRO A 147 9.51 0.59 11.49
N ALA A 148 8.96 -0.49 12.03
CA ALA A 148 8.64 -0.58 13.45
C ALA A 148 9.84 -1.03 14.32
N ARG A 149 10.97 -1.44 13.71
CA ARG A 149 12.14 -1.90 14.45
C ARG A 149 12.73 -0.83 15.37
N GLU A 150 13.44 -1.28 16.37
CA GLU A 150 14.30 -0.43 17.17
C GLU A 150 15.34 0.27 16.29
N GLU A 151 15.63 1.52 16.58
CA GLU A 151 16.71 2.26 15.93
C GLU A 151 17.81 2.62 16.92
N LYS A 152 18.82 1.75 17.02
CA LYS A 152 19.91 1.84 17.99
C LYS A 152 20.70 3.15 17.92
N LYS A 153 20.84 3.73 16.71
CA LYS A 153 21.60 4.99 16.52
C LYS A 153 20.95 6.19 17.20
N THR A 154 19.64 6.23 17.23
CA THR A 154 18.85 7.32 17.81
C THR A 154 18.23 6.94 19.15
N ASN A 155 18.55 5.73 19.65
CA ASN A 155 17.96 5.15 20.85
C ASN A 155 16.42 5.18 20.81
N THR A 156 15.84 4.95 19.61
CA THR A 156 14.40 4.95 19.42
C THR A 156 13.88 3.52 19.58
N PRO A 157 12.97 3.25 20.55
CA PRO A 157 12.45 1.90 20.80
C PRO A 157 11.62 1.39 19.62
N ALA A 158 11.39 0.08 19.59
CA ALA A 158 10.49 -0.52 18.62
C ALA A 158 9.10 0.12 18.69
N ALA A 159 8.54 0.44 17.52
CA ALA A 159 7.22 1.06 17.46
C ALA A 159 6.12 0.07 17.87
N PRO A 160 5.16 0.49 18.70
CA PRO A 160 4.04 -0.34 19.09
C PRO A 160 3.18 -0.70 17.88
N ARG A 161 2.62 -1.91 17.93
CA ARG A 161 1.64 -2.43 16.98
C ARG A 161 0.62 -3.27 17.72
N ARG A 162 -0.56 -3.49 17.14
CA ARG A 162 -1.52 -4.44 17.71
C ARG A 162 -1.36 -5.79 17.01
N LYS A 163 -1.32 -6.87 17.80
CA LYS A 163 -1.38 -8.25 17.28
C LYS A 163 -2.73 -8.49 16.58
N PRO A 164 -2.84 -9.51 15.72
CA PRO A 164 -4.12 -9.96 15.19
C PRO A 164 -5.17 -10.19 16.27
N GLY A 165 -6.45 -10.12 15.92
CA GLY A 165 -7.55 -10.42 16.82
C GLY A 165 -8.33 -9.18 17.31
N THR A 166 -8.10 -7.99 16.76
CA THR A 166 -9.02 -6.85 16.94
C THR A 166 -10.33 -7.16 16.24
N GLN A 167 -11.46 -7.13 16.99
CA GLN A 167 -12.81 -7.35 16.46
C GLN A 167 -13.67 -6.11 16.63
N PHE A 168 -14.44 -5.80 15.61
CA PHE A 168 -15.35 -4.66 15.63
C PHE A 168 -16.57 -4.85 14.76
N GLN A 169 -17.68 -4.30 15.19
CA GLN A 169 -18.88 -4.18 14.36
C GLN A 169 -18.84 -2.87 13.58
N LEU A 170 -19.06 -2.98 12.27
CA LEU A 170 -19.23 -1.84 11.38
C LEU A 170 -20.70 -1.75 10.97
N THR A 171 -21.32 -0.57 11.18
CA THR A 171 -22.66 -0.26 10.72
C THR A 171 -22.59 0.93 9.76
N LEU A 172 -23.09 0.73 8.55
CA LEU A 172 -23.23 1.76 7.53
C LEU A 172 -24.72 2.03 7.31
N LYS A 173 -25.11 3.31 7.41
CA LYS A 173 -26.47 3.75 7.09
C LYS A 173 -26.40 4.58 5.82
N VAL A 174 -27.05 4.08 4.77
CA VAL A 174 -27.06 4.74 3.47
C VAL A 174 -28.41 5.47 3.32
N PHE A 175 -28.35 6.77 3.14
CA PHE A 175 -29.47 7.67 2.88
C PHE A 175 -29.49 7.99 1.38
N GLY A 176 -29.98 7.06 0.57
CA GLY A 176 -29.92 7.17 -0.87
C GLY A 176 -30.73 6.09 -1.56
N THR A 177 -30.38 5.80 -2.78
CA THR A 177 -31.01 4.77 -3.59
C THR A 177 -30.52 3.36 -3.21
N GLU A 178 -31.23 2.33 -3.65
CA GLU A 178 -30.75 0.95 -3.55
C GLU A 178 -29.41 0.76 -4.25
N GLN A 179 -29.19 1.44 -5.38
CA GLN A 179 -27.92 1.44 -6.09
C GLN A 179 -26.78 2.03 -5.25
N ASP A 180 -27.02 3.13 -4.52
CA ASP A 180 -26.04 3.70 -3.58
C ASP A 180 -25.64 2.66 -2.51
N ALA A 181 -26.61 1.91 -1.98
CA ALA A 181 -26.37 0.88 -0.98
C ALA A 181 -25.56 -0.31 -1.55
N ILE A 182 -25.85 -0.73 -2.78
CA ILE A 182 -25.10 -1.78 -3.49
C ILE A 182 -23.65 -1.33 -3.69
N GLU A 183 -23.42 -0.10 -4.12
CA GLU A 183 -22.06 0.45 -4.31
C GLU A 183 -21.28 0.56 -3.01
N VAL A 184 -21.92 1.00 -1.92
CA VAL A 184 -21.33 1.04 -0.58
C VAL A 184 -21.00 -0.37 -0.09
N LYS A 185 -21.91 -1.35 -0.26
CA LYS A 185 -21.66 -2.76 0.09
C LYS A 185 -20.49 -3.34 -0.69
N ASN A 186 -20.39 -3.05 -1.97
CA ASN A 186 -19.28 -3.52 -2.81
C ASN A 186 -17.96 -2.83 -2.46
N ALA A 187 -17.95 -1.54 -2.12
CA ALA A 187 -16.76 -0.87 -1.61
C ALA A 187 -16.26 -1.52 -0.30
N LEU A 188 -17.18 -1.91 0.58
CA LEU A 188 -16.88 -2.63 1.80
C LEU A 188 -16.34 -4.04 1.52
N ARG A 189 -16.91 -4.79 0.60
CA ARG A 189 -16.39 -6.09 0.13
C ARG A 189 -14.97 -5.96 -0.41
N ALA A 190 -14.71 -4.96 -1.25
CA ALA A 190 -13.38 -4.72 -1.81
C ALA A 190 -12.37 -4.35 -0.71
N TRP A 191 -12.76 -3.56 0.30
CA TRP A 191 -11.91 -3.25 1.43
C TRP A 191 -11.58 -4.50 2.27
N ILE A 192 -12.54 -5.37 2.53
CA ILE A 192 -12.32 -6.64 3.24
C ILE A 192 -11.37 -7.54 2.46
N LEU A 193 -11.63 -7.75 1.18
CA LEU A 193 -10.88 -8.69 0.35
C LEU A 193 -9.47 -8.18 0.03
N PHE A 194 -9.33 -6.93 -0.36
CA PHE A 194 -8.09 -6.41 -0.94
C PHE A 194 -7.43 -5.31 -0.10
N GLY A 195 -8.14 -4.75 0.86
CA GLY A 195 -7.65 -3.71 1.74
C GLY A 195 -7.11 -4.20 3.08
N GLY A 196 -7.18 -3.32 4.04
CA GLY A 196 -6.79 -3.53 5.43
C GLY A 196 -6.90 -2.23 6.22
N TYR A 197 -6.64 -2.28 7.53
CA TYR A 197 -6.71 -1.14 8.41
C TYR A 197 -5.31 -0.75 8.96
N GLY A 198 -5.04 0.54 9.07
CA GLY A 198 -3.77 1.09 9.55
C GLY A 198 -2.76 1.35 8.44
N GLY A 199 -1.48 1.33 8.80
CA GLY A 199 -0.38 1.57 7.89
C GLY A 199 0.08 0.33 7.13
N ARG A 200 0.65 0.51 5.95
CA ARG A 200 1.24 -0.56 5.13
C ARG A 200 0.27 -1.68 4.71
N THR A 201 -0.98 -1.36 4.54
CA THR A 201 -2.02 -2.31 4.12
C THR A 201 -1.70 -2.97 2.77
N ARG A 202 -0.98 -2.29 1.87
CA ARG A 202 -0.48 -2.89 0.62
C ARG A 202 0.60 -3.97 0.81
N ARG A 203 1.10 -4.14 2.04
CA ARG A 203 1.98 -5.23 2.47
C ARG A 203 1.26 -6.25 3.35
N GLY A 204 -0.07 -6.22 3.33
CA GLY A 204 -0.94 -7.14 4.04
C GLY A 204 -1.07 -6.89 5.53
N LEU A 205 -0.56 -5.76 6.08
CA LEU A 205 -0.82 -5.40 7.47
C LEU A 205 -2.27 -4.94 7.64
N GLY A 206 -2.89 -5.28 8.78
CA GLY A 206 -4.27 -4.94 9.09
C GLY A 206 -5.30 -5.62 8.18
N SER A 207 -4.98 -6.75 7.54
CA SER A 207 -5.93 -7.53 6.73
C SER A 207 -7.17 -7.92 7.53
N LEU A 208 -8.31 -7.94 6.87
CA LEU A 208 -9.62 -8.16 7.48
C LEU A 208 -10.19 -9.52 7.07
N THR A 209 -11.04 -10.07 7.95
CA THR A 209 -12.00 -11.14 7.64
C THR A 209 -13.34 -10.82 8.28
N VAL A 210 -14.37 -11.63 8.00
CA VAL A 210 -15.72 -11.50 8.55
C VAL A 210 -15.96 -12.61 9.55
N ILE A 211 -16.54 -12.27 10.70
CA ILE A 211 -16.82 -13.23 11.79
C ILE A 211 -18.13 -13.98 11.52
N ASP A 212 -19.17 -13.25 11.10
CA ASP A 212 -20.53 -13.82 10.93
C ASP A 212 -21.01 -13.62 9.49
N ASN A 213 -21.84 -14.55 8.99
CA ASN A 213 -22.45 -14.47 7.66
C ASN A 213 -21.42 -14.30 6.52
N GLY A 214 -20.33 -15.06 6.59
CA GLY A 214 -19.21 -14.97 5.65
C GLY A 214 -19.64 -15.04 4.18
N SER A 215 -20.67 -15.82 3.84
CA SER A 215 -21.18 -15.99 2.47
C SER A 215 -21.67 -14.71 1.79
N ASP A 216 -22.09 -13.70 2.58
CA ASP A 216 -22.52 -12.40 2.06
C ASP A 216 -21.35 -11.47 1.72
N TRP A 217 -20.17 -11.76 2.23
CA TRP A 217 -19.01 -10.87 2.24
C TRP A 217 -17.76 -11.46 1.62
N LEU A 218 -17.62 -12.78 1.64
CA LEU A 218 -16.43 -13.50 1.23
C LEU A 218 -16.75 -14.45 0.07
N PRO A 219 -15.86 -14.63 -0.90
CA PRO A 219 -16.04 -15.60 -1.95
C PRO A 219 -15.80 -17.03 -1.43
N THR A 220 -16.45 -18.00 -2.02
CA THR A 220 -16.30 -19.43 -1.70
C THR A 220 -14.96 -19.99 -2.16
N ALA A 221 -14.35 -19.36 -3.18
CA ALA A 221 -13.05 -19.73 -3.73
C ALA A 221 -12.36 -18.49 -4.30
N ALA A 222 -11.04 -18.53 -4.39
CA ALA A 222 -10.26 -17.48 -5.02
C ALA A 222 -10.25 -17.65 -6.56
N THR A 223 -11.46 -17.62 -7.17
CA THR A 223 -11.64 -17.68 -8.62
C THR A 223 -12.40 -16.45 -9.11
N ARG A 224 -12.22 -16.11 -10.39
CA ARG A 224 -12.90 -14.96 -11.02
C ARG A 224 -14.41 -15.09 -10.93
N GLU A 225 -14.94 -16.30 -11.13
CA GLU A 225 -16.37 -16.61 -11.08
C GLU A 225 -16.94 -16.41 -9.67
N ALA A 226 -16.25 -16.90 -8.64
CA ALA A 226 -16.71 -16.74 -7.26
C ALA A 226 -16.69 -15.28 -6.82
N ILE A 227 -15.66 -14.53 -7.21
CA ILE A 227 -15.56 -13.09 -6.95
C ILE A 227 -16.64 -12.33 -7.73
N LYS A 228 -16.85 -12.64 -9.02
CA LYS A 228 -17.93 -12.05 -9.83
C LYS A 228 -19.31 -12.31 -9.22
N LYS A 229 -19.56 -13.53 -8.76
CA LYS A 229 -20.82 -13.87 -8.07
C LYS A 229 -21.03 -13.03 -6.81
N LEU A 230 -19.99 -12.83 -6.00
CA LEU A 230 -20.04 -12.04 -4.78
C LEU A 230 -20.40 -10.57 -5.06
N PHE A 231 -19.77 -9.95 -6.07
CA PHE A 231 -19.97 -8.53 -6.40
C PHE A 231 -21.22 -8.27 -7.26
N GLY A 232 -21.76 -9.29 -7.91
CA GLY A 232 -22.85 -9.16 -8.90
C GLY A 232 -22.38 -8.74 -10.30
N PHE A 233 -21.09 -8.44 -10.48
CA PHE A 233 -20.45 -8.09 -11.75
C PHE A 233 -18.97 -8.45 -11.74
N ASP A 234 -18.35 -8.49 -12.92
CA ASP A 234 -16.93 -8.78 -13.04
C ASP A 234 -16.07 -7.54 -12.74
N ILE A 235 -15.52 -7.47 -11.52
CA ILE A 235 -14.69 -6.35 -11.06
C ILE A 235 -13.33 -6.28 -11.77
N PHE A 236 -12.91 -7.33 -12.47
CA PHE A 236 -11.66 -7.41 -13.23
C PHE A 236 -11.87 -7.32 -14.75
N ALA A 237 -13.08 -6.99 -15.18
CA ALA A 237 -13.37 -6.81 -16.61
C ALA A 237 -12.39 -5.83 -17.26
N ALA A 238 -12.10 -6.03 -18.54
CA ALA A 238 -11.28 -5.08 -19.27
C ALA A 238 -11.96 -3.70 -19.26
N PRO A 239 -11.24 -2.64 -18.88
CA PRO A 239 -11.79 -1.28 -18.88
C PRO A 239 -11.95 -0.75 -20.30
N THR A 240 -12.90 0.15 -20.54
CA THR A 240 -13.09 0.85 -21.81
C THR A 240 -12.13 2.00 -22.03
N GLY A 241 -11.36 2.38 -20.99
CA GLY A 241 -10.38 3.47 -21.04
C GLY A 241 -9.07 3.11 -20.33
N THR A 242 -8.16 4.06 -20.28
CA THR A 242 -6.90 3.95 -19.54
C THR A 242 -7.05 4.61 -18.18
N PRO A 243 -6.60 3.95 -17.08
CA PRO A 243 -6.59 4.56 -15.78
C PRO A 243 -5.65 5.76 -15.76
N GLY A 244 -6.08 6.85 -15.12
CA GLY A 244 -5.20 7.93 -14.75
C GLY A 244 -4.38 7.57 -13.49
N ASP A 245 -4.23 8.51 -12.58
CA ASP A 245 -3.53 8.34 -11.30
C ASP A 245 -4.36 7.55 -10.27
N VAL A 246 -5.66 7.38 -10.48
CA VAL A 246 -6.56 6.58 -9.63
C VAL A 246 -6.40 5.09 -9.97
N PRO A 247 -6.04 4.23 -9.00
CA PRO A 247 -5.95 2.79 -9.23
C PRO A 247 -7.33 2.16 -9.44
N TRP A 248 -7.44 1.28 -10.46
CA TRP A 248 -8.67 0.57 -10.80
C TRP A 248 -8.56 -0.94 -10.53
N LEU A 249 -9.70 -1.56 -10.18
CA LEU A 249 -9.87 -3.02 -10.22
C LEU A 249 -10.16 -3.51 -11.65
N PRO A 250 -10.97 -2.84 -12.48
CA PRO A 250 -11.06 -3.18 -13.90
C PRO A 250 -9.67 -3.20 -14.56
N GLY A 251 -9.33 -4.33 -15.18
CA GLY A 251 -8.01 -4.57 -15.76
C GLY A 251 -6.87 -4.78 -14.75
N ALA A 252 -7.16 -4.96 -13.46
CA ALA A 252 -6.18 -5.40 -12.48
C ALA A 252 -5.83 -6.88 -12.65
N SER A 253 -4.64 -7.29 -12.22
CA SER A 253 -4.20 -8.70 -12.21
C SER A 253 -4.23 -9.26 -10.81
N LEU A 254 -4.77 -10.47 -10.65
CA LEU A 254 -4.80 -11.19 -9.37
C LEU A 254 -4.20 -12.57 -9.52
N HIS A 255 -3.12 -12.84 -8.78
CA HIS A 255 -2.46 -14.12 -8.68
C HIS A 255 -2.59 -14.69 -7.27
N VAL A 256 -2.84 -15.99 -7.18
CA VAL A 256 -3.09 -16.68 -5.90
C VAL A 256 -2.36 -18.02 -5.83
N ARG A 257 -2.23 -18.56 -4.62
CA ARG A 257 -1.85 -19.94 -4.37
C ARG A 257 -2.95 -20.69 -3.61
N PRO A 258 -2.83 -22.01 -3.40
CA PRO A 258 -3.80 -22.76 -2.60
C PRO A 258 -4.07 -22.12 -1.23
N ALA A 259 -5.28 -22.34 -0.74
CA ALA A 259 -5.72 -21.77 0.53
C ALA A 259 -5.01 -22.41 1.73
N GLU A 260 -4.76 -21.60 2.74
CA GLU A 260 -4.21 -21.95 4.04
C GLU A 260 -5.28 -21.78 5.12
N ARG A 261 -5.16 -22.49 6.23
CA ARG A 261 -6.03 -22.27 7.41
C ARG A 261 -5.53 -21.15 8.32
N ASP A 262 -4.22 -20.86 8.27
CA ASP A 262 -3.62 -19.77 9.03
C ASP A 262 -3.40 -18.53 8.17
N ALA A 263 -4.06 -17.45 8.57
CA ALA A 263 -3.96 -16.16 7.90
C ALA A 263 -2.54 -15.58 7.90
N GLN A 264 -1.76 -15.85 8.96
CA GLN A 264 -0.37 -15.38 9.06
C GLN A 264 0.52 -16.09 8.05
N THR A 265 0.33 -17.40 7.87
CA THR A 265 1.04 -18.20 6.86
C THR A 265 0.72 -17.71 5.45
N ALA A 266 -0.57 -17.51 5.13
CA ALA A 266 -0.98 -16.97 3.84
C ALA A 266 -0.38 -15.57 3.58
N TRP A 267 -0.43 -14.70 4.58
CA TRP A 267 0.15 -13.36 4.48
C TRP A 267 1.67 -13.36 4.29
N THR A 268 2.41 -14.12 5.11
CA THR A 268 3.88 -14.16 5.02
C THR A 268 4.34 -14.78 3.71
N THR A 269 3.63 -15.78 3.20
CA THR A 269 3.88 -16.35 1.87
C THR A 269 3.77 -15.28 0.78
N ALA A 270 2.67 -14.51 0.75
CA ALA A 270 2.48 -13.46 -0.24
C ALA A 270 3.50 -12.31 -0.07
N LEU A 271 3.88 -11.99 1.17
CA LEU A 271 4.88 -10.97 1.46
C LEU A 271 6.28 -11.39 1.02
N ASP A 272 6.60 -12.67 1.13
CA ASP A 272 7.88 -13.22 0.69
C ASP A 272 8.05 -13.12 -0.82
N TRP A 273 7.01 -13.29 -1.63
CA TRP A 273 7.08 -13.06 -3.07
C TRP A 273 7.61 -11.67 -3.41
N LEU A 274 7.04 -10.65 -2.75
CA LEU A 274 7.49 -9.27 -2.96
C LEU A 274 8.92 -9.07 -2.44
N ARG A 275 9.26 -9.63 -1.27
CA ARG A 275 10.60 -9.51 -0.70
C ARG A 275 11.65 -10.12 -1.64
N GLU A 276 11.43 -11.34 -2.08
CA GLU A 276 12.38 -12.07 -2.92
C GLU A 276 12.53 -11.42 -4.29
N PHE A 277 11.43 -11.03 -4.93
CA PHE A 277 11.52 -10.28 -6.18
C PHE A 277 12.31 -8.97 -6.00
N ARG A 278 12.00 -8.17 -4.98
CA ARG A 278 12.73 -6.92 -4.72
C ARG A 278 14.19 -7.13 -4.32
N GLN A 279 14.54 -8.29 -3.82
CA GLN A 279 15.92 -8.68 -3.58
C GLN A 279 16.62 -9.19 -4.86
N GLY A 280 15.87 -9.45 -5.94
CA GLY A 280 16.40 -9.96 -7.21
C GLY A 280 16.89 -11.39 -7.10
N THR A 281 16.18 -12.26 -6.38
CA THR A 281 16.49 -13.69 -6.35
C THR A 281 16.10 -14.31 -7.68
N ASN A 282 17.00 -15.04 -8.32
CA ASN A 282 16.79 -15.66 -9.63
C ASN A 282 15.91 -16.93 -9.56
N GLY A 283 14.89 -16.91 -8.72
CA GLY A 283 13.90 -17.99 -8.62
C GLY A 283 14.23 -19.06 -7.61
N LYS A 284 15.32 -18.96 -6.87
CA LYS A 284 15.63 -19.86 -5.76
C LYS A 284 15.27 -19.21 -4.43
N ARG A 285 14.30 -19.79 -3.75
CA ARG A 285 13.87 -19.33 -2.43
C ARG A 285 15.07 -19.27 -1.47
N GLY A 286 15.30 -18.09 -0.88
CA GLY A 286 16.41 -17.87 0.06
C GLY A 286 17.77 -17.61 -0.58
N GLU A 287 17.90 -17.65 -1.90
CA GLU A 287 19.10 -17.16 -2.57
C GLU A 287 19.23 -15.66 -2.35
N ARG A 288 20.38 -15.23 -1.86
CA ARG A 288 20.66 -13.81 -1.79
C ARG A 288 20.83 -13.27 -3.19
N ALA A 289 20.12 -12.18 -3.50
CA ALA A 289 20.26 -11.41 -4.73
C ALA A 289 21.66 -10.79 -4.90
N ARG A 290 22.66 -11.34 -4.28
CA ARG A 290 24.00 -10.81 -4.24
C ARG A 290 24.94 -11.94 -4.55
N GLU A 291 25.60 -11.88 -5.67
CA GLU A 291 26.79 -12.66 -5.86
C GLU A 291 27.83 -12.20 -4.85
N PRO A 292 28.50 -13.10 -4.12
CA PRO A 292 29.66 -12.75 -3.32
C PRO A 292 30.67 -12.03 -4.21
N GLY A 293 31.22 -10.94 -3.72
CA GLY A 293 32.34 -10.29 -4.40
C GLY A 293 33.51 -11.27 -4.58
N PRO A 294 34.39 -11.06 -5.58
CA PRO A 294 35.46 -12.00 -5.94
C PRO A 294 36.51 -12.21 -4.83
N GLN A 295 36.40 -11.48 -3.73
CA GLN A 295 37.26 -11.61 -2.53
C GLN A 295 36.39 -11.42 -1.28
N PRO A 296 36.79 -12.03 -0.13
CA PRO A 296 36.00 -11.97 1.11
C PRO A 296 35.55 -10.60 1.58
N ASN A 297 36.23 -9.55 1.19
CA ASN A 297 35.98 -8.18 1.64
C ASN A 297 35.46 -7.23 0.54
N ARG A 298 35.12 -7.75 -0.64
CA ARG A 298 34.56 -6.91 -1.72
C ARG A 298 33.04 -6.81 -1.65
N PRO A 299 32.48 -5.65 -2.07
CA PRO A 299 31.06 -5.46 -2.15
C PRO A 299 30.39 -6.54 -3.01
N SER A 300 29.28 -7.05 -2.54
CA SER A 300 28.45 -7.97 -3.33
C SER A 300 27.78 -7.23 -4.48
N ILE A 301 27.64 -7.92 -5.62
CA ILE A 301 27.01 -7.39 -6.83
C ILE A 301 25.50 -7.53 -6.67
N SER A 302 24.75 -6.45 -6.91
CA SER A 302 23.30 -6.50 -6.97
C SER A 302 22.84 -6.98 -8.35
N ASN A 303 21.82 -7.85 -8.40
CA ASN A 303 21.20 -8.24 -9.65
C ASN A 303 20.34 -7.12 -10.27
N TRP A 304 19.95 -6.14 -9.47
CA TRP A 304 19.22 -4.96 -9.93
C TRP A 304 20.17 -3.88 -10.48
N PRO A 305 19.78 -3.20 -11.57
CA PRO A 305 20.64 -2.20 -12.21
C PRO A 305 20.85 -0.94 -11.37
N GLU A 306 19.94 -0.60 -10.47
CA GLU A 306 20.00 0.66 -9.72
C GLU A 306 21.29 0.84 -8.92
N ALA A 307 21.82 -0.23 -8.34
CA ALA A 307 23.04 -0.13 -7.54
C ALA A 307 24.24 0.38 -8.37
N ASP A 308 24.40 -0.17 -9.56
CA ASP A 308 25.47 0.24 -10.47
C ASP A 308 25.23 1.64 -11.02
N LYS A 309 23.99 1.96 -11.39
CA LYS A 309 23.60 3.31 -11.83
C LYS A 309 23.94 4.36 -10.80
N ILE A 310 23.63 4.12 -9.52
CA ILE A 310 23.96 5.03 -8.42
C ILE A 310 25.48 5.19 -8.26
N ARG A 311 26.25 4.09 -8.36
CA ARG A 311 27.72 4.16 -8.30
C ARG A 311 28.32 5.03 -9.41
N HIS A 312 27.86 4.85 -10.64
CA HIS A 312 28.28 5.68 -11.77
C HIS A 312 27.94 7.15 -11.57
N LEU A 313 26.68 7.43 -11.25
CA LEU A 313 26.17 8.81 -11.09
C LEU A 313 26.81 9.55 -9.91
N MET A 314 27.33 8.83 -8.92
CA MET A 314 28.05 9.39 -7.77
C MET A 314 29.58 9.29 -7.90
N ASN A 315 30.09 8.83 -9.05
CA ASN A 315 31.53 8.65 -9.29
C ASN A 315 32.22 7.74 -8.25
N LYS A 316 31.51 6.65 -7.85
CA LYS A 316 31.96 5.70 -6.84
C LYS A 316 32.15 4.29 -7.43
N THR A 317 33.03 4.19 -8.44
CA THR A 317 33.26 2.95 -9.18
C THR A 317 34.59 2.25 -8.85
N ARG A 318 35.44 2.84 -8.02
CA ARG A 318 36.79 2.32 -7.73
C ARG A 318 36.78 1.00 -6.98
N ALA A 319 35.91 0.87 -5.97
CA ALA A 319 35.85 -0.33 -5.14
C ALA A 319 35.09 -1.48 -5.82
N HIS A 320 34.24 -1.15 -6.80
CA HIS A 320 33.38 -2.09 -7.49
C HIS A 320 33.28 -1.71 -8.97
N LYS A 321 33.66 -2.62 -9.85
CA LYS A 321 33.47 -2.43 -11.30
C LYS A 321 32.01 -2.73 -11.64
N PRO A 322 31.19 -1.70 -11.96
CA PRO A 322 29.80 -1.93 -12.30
C PRO A 322 29.64 -2.81 -13.53
N ARG A 323 28.58 -3.60 -13.56
CA ARG A 323 28.18 -4.41 -14.73
C ARG A 323 27.29 -3.62 -15.69
N HIS A 324 26.55 -2.66 -15.17
CA HIS A 324 25.65 -1.82 -15.94
C HIS A 324 26.30 -0.48 -16.22
N ASN A 325 25.92 0.16 -17.33
CA ASN A 325 26.40 1.48 -17.72
C ASN A 325 25.81 2.61 -16.85
N ALA A 326 26.18 3.87 -17.14
CA ALA A 326 25.73 5.03 -16.37
C ALA A 326 24.30 5.51 -16.70
N THR A 327 23.70 5.05 -17.80
CA THR A 327 22.36 5.50 -18.21
C THR A 327 21.32 5.19 -17.13
N PRO A 328 20.57 6.20 -16.62
CA PRO A 328 19.65 5.99 -15.50
C PRO A 328 18.50 5.05 -15.86
N VAL A 329 18.24 4.07 -15.00
CA VAL A 329 17.03 3.23 -14.95
C VAL A 329 16.71 2.90 -13.51
N TRP A 330 15.44 2.94 -13.14
CA TRP A 330 14.98 2.79 -11.78
C TRP A 330 13.78 1.82 -11.68
N PRO A 331 13.93 0.55 -12.11
CA PRO A 331 12.80 -0.37 -12.23
C PRO A 331 12.05 -0.61 -10.92
N ARG A 332 12.73 -0.58 -9.75
CA ARG A 332 12.05 -0.74 -8.45
C ARG A 332 11.16 0.45 -8.06
N ALA A 333 11.26 1.58 -8.76
CA ALA A 333 10.39 2.74 -8.54
C ALA A 333 8.90 2.42 -8.74
N GLY A 334 8.58 1.52 -9.66
CA GLY A 334 7.21 1.05 -9.89
C GLY A 334 6.56 0.34 -8.68
N PHE A 335 7.34 -0.10 -7.68
CA PHE A 335 6.81 -0.58 -6.40
C PHE A 335 6.52 0.52 -5.38
N GLY A 336 6.66 1.77 -5.77
CA GLY A 336 6.40 2.93 -4.92
C GLY A 336 7.66 3.73 -4.57
N LEU A 337 7.46 5.02 -4.36
CA LEU A 337 8.46 6.03 -4.05
C LEU A 337 8.08 6.81 -2.78
N PRO A 338 9.05 7.41 -2.05
CA PRO A 338 10.49 7.40 -2.33
C PRO A 338 11.15 6.07 -2.00
N ILE A 339 12.28 5.78 -2.65
CA ILE A 339 13.19 4.70 -2.26
C ILE A 339 14.38 5.36 -1.55
N ILE A 340 14.47 5.12 -0.25
CA ILE A 340 15.62 5.54 0.56
C ILE A 340 16.52 4.33 0.74
N GLY A 341 17.78 4.46 0.36
CA GLY A 341 18.73 3.37 0.43
C GLY A 341 20.12 3.79 0.90
N GLN A 342 20.88 2.80 1.29
CA GLN A 342 22.28 2.94 1.68
C GLN A 342 23.01 1.66 1.34
N PHE A 343 24.22 1.78 0.79
CA PHE A 343 25.11 0.64 0.60
C PHE A 343 25.55 0.10 1.97
N GLN A 344 25.52 -1.22 2.12
CA GLN A 344 25.80 -1.92 3.38
C GLN A 344 27.22 -2.54 3.39
N THR A 345 28.06 -2.13 2.49
CA THR A 345 29.42 -2.64 2.38
C THR A 345 30.25 -2.23 3.60
N THR A 346 30.87 -3.21 4.24
CA THR A 346 31.78 -3.02 5.37
C THR A 346 33.10 -3.75 5.08
N ASP A 347 34.20 -3.23 5.61
CA ASP A 347 35.48 -3.94 5.64
C ASP A 347 35.44 -5.11 6.64
N ARG A 348 36.56 -5.84 6.73
CA ARG A 348 36.76 -6.94 7.69
C ARG A 348 36.61 -6.52 9.16
N HIS A 349 36.70 -5.23 9.46
CA HIS A 349 36.56 -4.66 10.81
C HIS A 349 35.18 -4.04 11.04
N GLY A 350 34.24 -4.17 10.10
CA GLY A 350 32.91 -3.59 10.20
C GLY A 350 32.83 -2.10 9.82
N ASN A 351 33.93 -1.49 9.32
CA ASN A 351 33.94 -0.10 8.91
C ASN A 351 33.38 0.09 7.51
N ARG A 352 32.34 0.89 7.37
CA ARG A 352 31.71 1.18 6.08
C ARG A 352 32.54 2.08 5.16
N ARG A 353 33.53 2.80 5.71
CA ARG A 353 34.36 3.75 4.97
C ARG A 353 35.51 3.13 4.19
N ALA A 354 35.80 1.85 4.39
CA ALA A 354 36.91 1.17 3.72
C ALA A 354 36.70 1.00 2.21
N TYR A 355 35.46 1.07 1.76
CA TYR A 355 35.13 1.04 0.34
C TYR A 355 34.56 2.39 -0.10
N ASP A 356 35.00 2.84 -1.26
CA ASP A 356 34.51 4.08 -1.90
C ASP A 356 33.10 3.87 -2.46
N GLU A 357 32.14 3.56 -1.58
CA GLU A 357 30.74 3.36 -1.92
C GLU A 357 29.92 4.65 -1.78
N PRO A 358 28.84 4.79 -2.57
CA PRO A 358 27.94 5.93 -2.42
C PRO A 358 27.39 6.06 -1.00
N GLY A 359 27.23 7.29 -0.53
CA GLY A 359 26.52 7.59 0.71
C GLY A 359 25.03 7.24 0.63
N PRO A 360 24.25 7.57 1.68
CA PRO A 360 22.80 7.43 1.64
C PRO A 360 22.21 8.15 0.43
N TYR A 361 21.27 7.51 -0.24
CA TYR A 361 20.62 8.03 -1.43
C TYR A 361 19.11 7.97 -1.32
N GLU A 362 18.45 8.77 -2.15
CA GLU A 362 17.02 8.78 -2.29
C GLU A 362 16.65 8.82 -3.76
N ILE A 363 15.66 8.00 -4.16
CA ILE A 363 15.04 8.03 -5.47
C ILE A 363 13.66 8.61 -5.29
N ARG A 364 13.36 9.66 -6.05
CA ARG A 364 12.07 10.37 -6.06
C ARG A 364 11.51 10.45 -7.47
N TRP A 365 10.32 10.97 -7.60
CA TRP A 365 9.73 11.27 -8.89
C TRP A 365 9.31 12.73 -8.98
N ARG A 366 9.17 13.18 -10.20
CA ARG A 366 8.68 14.50 -10.53
C ARG A 366 7.66 14.39 -11.68
N ALA A 367 6.72 15.30 -11.71
CA ALA A 367 5.76 15.40 -12.80
C ALA A 367 5.71 16.83 -13.33
N PRO A 368 5.33 17.00 -14.59
CA PRO A 368 5.10 18.33 -15.15
C PRO A 368 4.04 19.06 -14.32
N LYS A 369 4.22 20.35 -14.11
CA LYS A 369 3.22 21.17 -13.46
C LYS A 369 1.99 21.33 -14.34
N VAL A 370 0.82 21.34 -13.73
CA VAL A 370 -0.44 21.57 -14.45
C VAL A 370 -0.39 22.95 -15.12
N GLY A 371 -0.63 23.00 -16.42
CA GLY A 371 -0.58 24.23 -17.23
C GLY A 371 0.83 24.75 -17.56
N GLN A 372 1.90 24.09 -17.09
CA GLN A 372 3.30 24.46 -17.34
C GLN A 372 4.15 23.23 -17.62
N PRO A 373 3.98 22.55 -18.75
CA PRO A 373 4.61 21.24 -19.02
C PRO A 373 6.14 21.28 -19.09
N GLN A 374 6.75 22.46 -19.17
CA GLN A 374 8.21 22.63 -19.12
C GLN A 374 8.76 22.72 -17.69
N GLU A 375 7.89 22.91 -16.69
CA GLU A 375 8.26 22.97 -15.30
C GLU A 375 7.83 21.68 -14.59
N PHE A 376 8.63 21.24 -13.63
CA PHE A 376 8.39 20.00 -12.88
C PHE A 376 8.26 20.27 -11.39
N ASP A 377 7.29 19.58 -10.78
CA ASP A 377 7.18 19.49 -9.33
C ASP A 377 7.73 18.15 -8.83
N GLU A 378 8.54 18.21 -7.77
CA GLU A 378 8.96 17.00 -7.05
C GLU A 378 7.80 16.48 -6.21
N HIS A 379 7.63 15.17 -6.19
CA HIS A 379 6.61 14.49 -5.42
C HIS A 379 7.21 13.61 -4.33
N ASP A 380 6.61 13.69 -3.15
CA ASP A 380 7.10 12.96 -1.98
C ASP A 380 6.72 11.47 -2.03
N ARG A 381 5.60 11.10 -2.65
CA ARG A 381 5.10 9.73 -2.58
C ARG A 381 4.41 9.29 -3.86
N PHE A 382 4.79 8.10 -4.30
CA PHE A 382 4.05 7.32 -5.27
C PHE A 382 3.67 5.99 -4.64
N ALA A 383 2.37 5.73 -4.47
CA ALA A 383 1.91 4.52 -3.82
C ALA A 383 2.02 3.31 -4.76
N SER A 384 2.55 2.19 -4.25
CA SER A 384 2.64 0.94 -5.03
C SER A 384 1.29 0.50 -5.60
N PRO A 385 1.19 0.10 -6.87
CA PRO A 385 0.00 -0.56 -7.39
C PRO A 385 -0.17 -2.00 -6.86
N LEU A 386 0.91 -2.62 -6.39
CA LEU A 386 0.92 -3.99 -5.90
C LEU A 386 0.47 -4.08 -4.44
N ILE A 387 -0.48 -4.96 -4.18
CA ILE A 387 -0.95 -5.39 -2.87
C ILE A 387 -0.63 -6.88 -2.70
N VAL A 388 0.06 -7.24 -1.61
CA VAL A 388 0.31 -8.63 -1.22
C VAL A 388 -0.29 -8.87 0.15
N LYS A 389 -1.14 -9.90 0.29
CA LYS A 389 -1.88 -10.15 1.54
C LYS A 389 -2.43 -11.57 1.64
N ALA A 390 -3.04 -11.87 2.78
CA ALA A 390 -3.97 -12.98 2.93
C ALA A 390 -5.35 -12.54 2.45
N LEU A 391 -5.88 -13.17 1.41
CA LEU A 391 -7.24 -12.98 0.90
C LEU A 391 -8.19 -13.90 1.67
N PRO A 392 -9.18 -13.39 2.42
CA PRO A 392 -10.11 -14.23 3.16
C PRO A 392 -11.13 -14.90 2.23
N LEU A 393 -11.44 -16.14 2.51
CA LEU A 393 -12.54 -16.91 1.94
C LEU A 393 -13.53 -17.31 3.04
N VAL A 394 -14.68 -17.86 2.66
CA VAL A 394 -15.57 -18.54 3.61
C VAL A 394 -14.84 -19.70 4.31
N ASP A 395 -15.41 -20.19 5.43
CA ASP A 395 -14.90 -21.32 6.21
C ASP A 395 -13.45 -21.12 6.76
N ASP A 396 -13.13 -19.90 7.17
CA ASP A 396 -11.85 -19.54 7.78
C ASP A 396 -10.64 -20.01 6.96
N LYS A 397 -10.73 -19.86 5.66
CA LYS A 397 -9.63 -20.12 4.74
C LYS A 397 -9.03 -18.81 4.24
N PHE A 398 -7.73 -18.81 4.02
CA PHE A 398 -6.98 -17.64 3.61
C PHE A 398 -6.06 -18.00 2.43
N VAL A 399 -6.06 -17.18 1.43
CA VAL A 399 -5.28 -17.42 0.21
C VAL A 399 -4.14 -16.41 0.10
N PRO A 400 -2.88 -16.88 -0.02
CA PRO A 400 -1.80 -15.98 -0.40
C PRO A 400 -2.12 -15.34 -1.74
N CYS A 401 -2.17 -14.01 -1.79
CA CYS A 401 -2.51 -13.30 -3.03
C CYS A 401 -1.60 -12.11 -3.33
N ALA A 402 -1.43 -11.85 -4.61
CA ALA A 402 -0.82 -10.65 -5.16
C ALA A 402 -1.80 -10.00 -6.14
N LEU A 403 -2.30 -8.83 -5.78
CA LEU A 403 -3.17 -8.00 -6.61
C LEU A 403 -2.37 -6.83 -7.15
N TRP A 404 -2.26 -6.73 -8.47
CA TRP A 404 -1.70 -5.57 -9.14
C TRP A 404 -2.84 -4.71 -9.70
N LEU A 405 -3.14 -3.61 -9.03
CA LEU A 405 -4.16 -2.66 -9.46
C LEU A 405 -3.78 -2.07 -10.82
N ASN A 406 -4.76 -1.91 -11.69
CA ASN A 406 -4.58 -1.22 -12.95
C ASN A 406 -4.40 0.28 -12.68
N ARG A 407 -3.22 0.80 -12.98
CA ARG A 407 -2.85 2.19 -12.75
C ARG A 407 -1.80 2.60 -13.77
N SER A 408 -2.01 3.71 -14.44
CA SER A 408 -0.97 4.36 -15.23
C SER A 408 0.01 5.12 -14.35
N TYR A 409 1.20 5.32 -14.83
CA TYR A 409 2.07 6.34 -14.28
C TYR A 409 1.60 7.71 -14.76
N PRO A 410 1.79 8.79 -13.98
CA PRO A 410 1.41 10.14 -14.41
C PRO A 410 2.11 10.50 -15.70
N ASP A 411 1.38 11.10 -16.64
CA ASP A 411 1.90 11.49 -17.95
C ASP A 411 3.10 12.44 -17.83
N GLY A 412 4.16 12.15 -18.56
CA GLY A 412 5.40 12.91 -18.53
C GLY A 412 6.21 12.81 -17.23
N ALA A 413 5.74 12.03 -16.25
CA ALA A 413 6.47 11.87 -15.01
C ALA A 413 7.75 11.04 -15.17
N GLU A 414 8.77 11.42 -14.43
CA GLU A 414 10.09 10.82 -14.47
C GLU A 414 10.56 10.46 -13.06
N VAL A 415 11.46 9.49 -12.98
CA VAL A 415 12.06 9.01 -11.72
C VAL A 415 13.55 9.30 -11.74
N GLY A 416 14.08 9.80 -10.64
CA GLY A 416 15.50 10.15 -10.59
C GLY A 416 16.13 10.07 -9.20
N LEU A 417 17.46 10.08 -9.20
CA LEU A 417 18.28 10.15 -8.00
C LEU A 417 18.24 11.57 -7.42
N ALA A 418 17.72 11.73 -6.21
CA ALA A 418 17.73 13.01 -5.52
C ALA A 418 19.11 13.30 -4.90
N LYS A 419 19.64 14.49 -5.16
CA LYS A 419 20.94 14.98 -4.70
C LYS A 419 20.80 16.30 -3.94
N GLY A 420 21.73 16.53 -3.00
CA GLY A 420 21.84 17.80 -2.29
C GLY A 420 20.84 18.03 -1.16
N ARG A 421 20.88 19.25 -0.59
CA ARG A 421 19.89 19.75 0.40
C ARG A 421 19.53 21.19 0.06
N PRO A 422 18.25 21.53 -0.25
CA PRO A 422 17.14 20.58 -0.31
C PRO A 422 17.36 19.51 -1.37
N ARG A 423 16.84 18.29 -1.12
CA ARG A 423 17.00 17.17 -2.06
C ARG A 423 16.20 17.47 -3.32
N LYS A 424 16.89 17.60 -4.43
CA LYS A 424 16.28 17.80 -5.76
C LYS A 424 16.64 16.64 -6.66
N VAL A 425 15.70 16.25 -7.50
CA VAL A 425 15.95 15.29 -8.59
C VAL A 425 16.76 16.00 -9.66
N ASP A 426 17.96 15.47 -9.93
CA ASP A 426 18.85 16.01 -10.95
C ASP A 426 18.34 15.60 -12.35
N PRO A 427 18.09 16.57 -13.28
CA PRO A 427 17.64 16.25 -14.63
C PRO A 427 18.55 15.27 -15.38
N ALA A 428 19.85 15.29 -15.13
CA ALA A 428 20.79 14.35 -15.76
C ALA A 428 20.65 12.90 -15.26
N THR A 429 19.86 12.65 -14.20
CA THR A 429 19.70 11.34 -13.58
C THR A 429 18.30 10.75 -13.74
N VAL A 430 17.40 11.41 -14.46
CA VAL A 430 16.01 10.99 -14.62
C VAL A 430 15.82 9.95 -15.72
N ALA A 431 14.83 9.11 -15.55
CA ALA A 431 14.40 8.09 -16.50
C ALA A 431 12.88 7.90 -16.44
N SER A 432 12.28 7.35 -17.48
CA SER A 432 10.87 6.99 -17.49
C SER A 432 10.57 5.95 -16.40
N PHE A 433 9.37 6.00 -15.83
CA PHE A 433 8.92 5.07 -14.78
C PHE A 433 9.03 3.59 -15.16
N ASP A 434 8.68 3.25 -16.41
CA ASP A 434 8.61 1.87 -16.91
C ASP A 434 9.94 1.37 -17.49
N ARG A 435 11.00 2.16 -17.42
CA ARG A 435 12.29 1.75 -17.97
C ARG A 435 12.97 0.75 -17.05
N LEU A 436 12.99 -0.51 -17.44
CA LEU A 436 13.56 -1.62 -16.67
C LEU A 436 15.07 -1.78 -16.87
N VAL A 437 15.51 -1.66 -18.12
CA VAL A 437 16.90 -1.86 -18.56
C VAL A 437 17.28 -0.76 -19.53
N ALA A 438 18.49 -0.24 -19.45
CA ALA A 438 19.02 0.70 -20.41
C ALA A 438 19.56 0.00 -21.67
N SER A 439 19.68 0.71 -22.78
CA SER A 439 20.33 0.18 -23.98
C SER A 439 21.78 -0.21 -23.68
N GLY A 440 22.18 -1.41 -24.07
CA GLY A 440 23.51 -1.95 -23.82
C GLY A 440 23.72 -2.56 -22.41
N ASP A 441 22.71 -2.49 -21.53
CA ASP A 441 22.76 -3.23 -20.25
C ASP A 441 22.26 -4.65 -20.43
N THR A 442 22.89 -5.58 -19.73
CA THR A 442 22.38 -6.95 -19.57
C THR A 442 21.50 -7.03 -18.33
N ALA A 443 20.32 -7.65 -18.44
CA ALA A 443 19.46 -7.87 -17.28
C ALA A 443 20.03 -8.99 -16.41
N HIS A 444 20.83 -8.66 -15.40
CA HIS A 444 21.37 -9.63 -14.45
C HIS A 444 20.30 -10.28 -13.57
N PHE A 445 19.18 -9.59 -13.37
CA PHE A 445 17.98 -10.20 -12.82
C PHE A 445 17.11 -10.69 -13.97
N ALA A 446 17.16 -12.01 -14.24
CA ALA A 446 16.50 -12.63 -15.39
C ALA A 446 15.00 -12.30 -15.51
N ALA A 447 14.32 -12.03 -14.38
CA ALA A 447 12.91 -11.64 -14.38
C ALA A 447 12.64 -10.29 -15.12
N LEU A 448 13.65 -9.45 -15.32
CA LEU A 448 13.53 -8.20 -16.08
C LEU A 448 13.79 -8.35 -17.56
N GLU A 449 14.36 -9.48 -17.98
CA GLU A 449 14.80 -9.70 -19.34
C GLU A 449 13.62 -9.80 -20.29
N ASN A 450 13.67 -9.06 -21.41
CA ASN A 450 12.62 -9.00 -22.43
C ASN A 450 11.22 -8.63 -21.91
N LYS A 451 11.15 -7.91 -20.78
CA LYS A 451 9.88 -7.42 -20.21
C LYS A 451 9.65 -5.96 -20.53
N THR A 452 8.40 -5.63 -20.84
CA THR A 452 7.97 -4.28 -21.21
C THR A 452 7.62 -3.41 -20.01
N SER A 453 7.29 -4.02 -18.87
CA SER A 453 6.91 -3.30 -17.65
C SER A 453 7.26 -4.09 -16.39
N LEU A 454 7.37 -3.39 -15.27
CA LEU A 454 7.58 -4.01 -13.97
C LEU A 454 6.41 -4.94 -13.57
N ARG A 455 5.18 -4.54 -13.92
CA ARG A 455 3.98 -5.39 -13.73
C ARG A 455 4.18 -6.74 -14.39
N ARG A 456 4.54 -6.75 -15.68
CA ARG A 456 4.75 -7.98 -16.44
C ARG A 456 5.91 -8.80 -15.88
N ALA A 457 7.02 -8.14 -15.57
CA ALA A 457 8.18 -8.80 -14.97
C ALA A 457 7.84 -9.50 -13.66
N PHE A 458 7.11 -8.85 -12.77
CA PHE A 458 6.73 -9.40 -11.47
C PHE A 458 5.72 -10.55 -11.60
N LEU A 459 4.67 -10.37 -12.40
CA LEU A 459 3.60 -11.37 -12.52
C LEU A 459 4.06 -12.64 -13.24
N ASP A 460 4.85 -12.51 -14.30
CA ASP A 460 5.43 -13.68 -15.00
C ASP A 460 6.42 -14.43 -14.09
N TRP A 461 7.27 -13.70 -13.36
CA TRP A 461 8.18 -14.30 -12.39
C TRP A 461 7.40 -15.01 -11.27
N LEU A 462 6.33 -14.40 -10.77
CA LEU A 462 5.49 -14.99 -9.73
C LEU A 462 4.84 -16.29 -10.22
N HIS A 463 4.32 -16.28 -11.45
CA HIS A 463 3.72 -17.47 -12.06
C HIS A 463 4.76 -18.58 -12.28
N THR A 464 5.91 -18.27 -12.85
CA THR A 464 6.95 -19.26 -13.18
C THR A 464 7.66 -19.81 -11.94
N THR A 465 7.94 -18.95 -10.95
CA THR A 465 8.71 -19.34 -9.76
C THR A 465 7.85 -20.02 -8.70
N TYR A 466 6.62 -19.57 -8.50
CA TYR A 466 5.74 -20.05 -7.44
C TYR A 466 4.52 -20.80 -7.94
N GLN A 467 4.38 -20.99 -9.25
CA GLN A 467 3.25 -21.70 -9.86
C GLN A 467 1.90 -21.14 -9.38
N THR A 468 1.80 -19.81 -9.34
CA THR A 468 0.55 -19.16 -8.94
C THR A 468 -0.54 -19.36 -9.98
N THR A 469 -1.79 -19.48 -9.49
CA THR A 469 -2.97 -19.48 -10.35
C THR A 469 -3.34 -18.03 -10.69
N VAL A 470 -3.58 -17.76 -11.97
CA VAL A 470 -4.06 -16.47 -12.46
C VAL A 470 -5.58 -16.43 -12.34
N VAL A 471 -6.09 -15.54 -11.48
CA VAL A 471 -7.54 -15.30 -11.30
C VAL A 471 -8.01 -14.19 -12.23
N ALA A 472 -7.18 -13.15 -12.36
CA ALA A 472 -7.35 -12.07 -13.34
C ALA A 472 -5.98 -11.77 -13.97
N PRO A 473 -5.88 -11.67 -15.32
CA PRO A 473 -4.62 -11.56 -16.05
C PRO A 473 -3.99 -10.17 -15.96
#